data_30585bc0c1169985512f186e124ee562
#
_entry.id   30585bc0c1169985512f186e124ee562
#
_cell.length_a   1.000
_cell.length_b   1.000
_cell.length_c   1.000
_cell.angle_alpha   90.00
_cell.angle_beta   90.00
_cell.angle_gamma   90.00
#
_symmetry.space_group_name_H-M   'P 1'
#
loop_
_entity.id
_entity.type
_entity.pdbx_description
1 polymer ?
#
loop_
_entity_poly.entity_id
_entity_poly.type
_entity_poly.pdbx_seq_one_letter_code
_entity_poly.pdbx_strand_id
1 'polypeptide(L)'
;MTLRFNSDGTFRVLQMADIQDGPNVREDTIRLIEAAIKKTHPDLIVFTGDQIRGYDPAYIDTFLRRRGEQPGTHIRAVTEIEAKIRGIKRHPFTKALLEQPPTDDNWMIDGIGTDSPKLVKRNKRDGRNGSANKLESWAQSINRATAATILDSTRQKVRDTFAAFLGPALEARIPFAATYGNHDFQCGILADEQDDIYREFSGCMNPV
;
A
#
# COMPACT_ATOMS: atom_id res chain seq x y z
N MET A 1 -19.10 15.71 2.84
CA MET A 1 -19.19 16.02 4.29
C MET A 1 -18.50 17.35 4.54
N THR A 2 -18.99 18.22 5.44
CA THR A 2 -18.37 19.54 5.69
C THR A 2 -17.76 19.53 7.08
N LEU A 3 -16.44 19.82 7.16
CA LEU A 3 -15.75 19.98 8.45
C LEU A 3 -16.20 21.29 9.12
N ARG A 4 -16.40 21.26 10.45
CA ARG A 4 -16.79 22.41 11.23
C ARG A 4 -16.07 22.38 12.58
N PHE A 5 -15.77 23.56 13.11
CA PHE A 5 -15.32 23.69 14.49
C PHE A 5 -16.44 23.34 15.47
N ASN A 6 -16.06 22.81 16.61
CA ASN A 6 -16.97 22.61 17.75
C ASN A 6 -17.47 23.95 18.27
N SER A 7 -18.54 23.94 19.07
CA SER A 7 -19.12 25.15 19.64
C SER A 7 -18.19 25.95 20.54
N ASP A 8 -17.16 25.30 21.09
CA ASP A 8 -16.07 25.89 21.88
C ASP A 8 -14.90 26.42 21.04
N GLY A 9 -15.02 26.37 19.71
CA GLY A 9 -13.97 26.78 18.78
C GLY A 9 -12.82 25.76 18.58
N THR A 10 -12.92 24.57 19.16
CA THR A 10 -11.91 23.51 18.98
C THR A 10 -12.16 22.70 17.71
N PHE A 11 -11.10 22.11 17.18
CA PHE A 11 -11.13 21.10 16.12
C PHE A 11 -10.01 20.10 16.37
N ARG A 12 -10.35 18.82 16.55
CA ARG A 12 -9.40 17.78 16.92
C ARG A 12 -9.05 16.92 15.72
N VAL A 13 -7.77 16.81 15.42
CA VAL A 13 -7.26 15.93 14.39
C VAL A 13 -6.48 14.78 15.04
N LEU A 14 -6.88 13.56 14.72
CA LEU A 14 -6.12 12.36 15.10
C LEU A 14 -5.25 11.96 13.91
N GLN A 15 -3.93 12.09 14.06
CA GLN A 15 -2.97 11.59 13.08
C GLN A 15 -2.59 10.15 13.41
N MET A 16 -2.60 9.30 12.40
CA MET A 16 -2.13 7.92 12.47
C MET A 16 -1.17 7.62 11.32
N ALA A 17 -0.13 6.83 11.59
CA ALA A 17 0.84 6.36 10.60
C ALA A 17 1.20 4.91 10.90
N ASP A 18 1.88 4.27 9.96
CA ASP A 18 2.56 2.99 10.17
C ASP A 18 1.65 1.88 10.71
N ILE A 19 0.42 1.78 10.22
CA ILE A 19 -0.47 0.66 10.50
C ILE A 19 0.19 -0.64 10.05
N GLN A 20 0.79 -0.63 8.87
CA GLN A 20 1.65 -1.68 8.29
C GLN A 20 1.10 -3.11 8.47
N ASP A 21 -0.19 -3.29 8.26
CA ASP A 21 -0.81 -4.61 8.22
C ASP A 21 -1.09 -5.05 6.77
N GLY A 22 -1.23 -6.36 6.57
CA GLY A 22 -1.68 -6.96 5.32
C GLY A 22 -3.20 -7.15 5.30
N PRO A 23 -3.74 -7.97 4.37
CA PRO A 23 -5.18 -8.17 4.23
C PRO A 23 -5.88 -8.71 5.48
N ASN A 24 -5.13 -9.40 6.32
CA ASN A 24 -5.60 -9.86 7.63
C ASN A 24 -5.08 -8.89 8.71
N VAL A 25 -5.73 -7.74 8.82
CA VAL A 25 -5.39 -6.74 9.83
C VAL A 25 -5.53 -7.35 11.23
N ARG A 26 -4.51 -7.14 12.07
CA ARG A 26 -4.49 -7.72 13.42
C ARG A 26 -5.57 -7.07 14.29
N GLU A 27 -6.22 -7.89 15.09
CA GLU A 27 -7.26 -7.43 16.00
C GLU A 27 -6.75 -6.36 16.98
N ASP A 28 -5.50 -6.48 17.44
CA ASP A 28 -4.88 -5.48 18.32
C ASP A 28 -4.69 -4.13 17.62
N THR A 29 -4.40 -4.12 16.31
CA THR A 29 -4.35 -2.89 15.51
C THR A 29 -5.72 -2.20 15.50
N ILE A 30 -6.78 -2.96 15.21
CA ILE A 30 -8.15 -2.44 15.20
C ILE A 30 -8.56 -1.89 16.57
N ARG A 31 -8.28 -2.65 17.64
CA ARG A 31 -8.55 -2.23 19.02
C ARG A 31 -7.80 -0.95 19.42
N LEU A 32 -6.54 -0.82 18.96
CA LEU A 32 -5.74 0.39 19.22
C LEU A 32 -6.36 1.62 18.54
N ILE A 33 -6.76 1.49 17.27
CA ILE A 33 -7.44 2.56 16.52
C ILE A 33 -8.75 2.94 17.22
N GLU A 34 -9.56 1.97 17.59
CA GLU A 34 -10.81 2.17 18.33
C GLU A 34 -10.59 2.90 19.67
N ALA A 35 -9.59 2.46 20.44
CA ALA A 35 -9.24 3.09 21.72
C ALA A 35 -8.75 4.53 21.53
N ALA A 36 -7.95 4.80 20.49
CA ALA A 36 -7.47 6.13 20.16
C ALA A 36 -8.66 7.07 19.81
N ILE A 37 -9.58 6.60 18.97
CA ILE A 37 -10.79 7.35 18.61
C ILE A 37 -11.64 7.63 19.84
N LYS A 38 -11.92 6.63 20.67
CA LYS A 38 -12.70 6.77 21.90
C LYS A 38 -12.08 7.74 22.90
N LYS A 39 -10.74 7.77 22.98
CA LYS A 39 -10.02 8.64 23.90
C LYS A 39 -9.94 10.08 23.43
N THR A 40 -9.78 10.31 22.14
CA THR A 40 -9.50 11.65 21.59
C THR A 40 -10.73 12.36 21.06
N HIS A 41 -11.80 11.63 20.73
CA HIS A 41 -13.02 12.16 20.08
C HIS A 41 -12.66 13.11 18.92
N PRO A 42 -11.97 12.62 17.87
CA PRO A 42 -11.48 13.48 16.81
C PRO A 42 -12.61 13.93 15.87
N ASP A 43 -12.44 15.12 15.30
CA ASP A 43 -13.31 15.65 14.26
C ASP A 43 -12.84 15.22 12.85
N LEU A 44 -11.56 14.80 12.74
CA LEU A 44 -10.93 14.31 11.52
C LEU A 44 -9.83 13.30 11.89
N ILE A 45 -9.71 12.25 11.10
CA ILE A 45 -8.55 11.35 11.15
C ILE A 45 -7.70 11.58 9.90
N VAL A 46 -6.37 11.69 10.06
CA VAL A 46 -5.42 11.79 8.95
C VAL A 46 -4.43 10.62 9.02
N PHE A 47 -4.49 9.77 8.01
CA PHE A 47 -3.52 8.70 7.83
C PHE A 47 -2.33 9.22 7.02
N THR A 48 -1.13 9.19 7.60
CA THR A 48 0.04 9.89 7.03
C THR A 48 1.09 8.97 6.39
N GLY A 49 0.67 7.80 5.96
CA GLY A 49 1.48 6.87 5.19
C GLY A 49 1.78 5.56 5.90
N ASP A 50 2.24 4.60 5.12
CA ASP A 50 2.58 3.23 5.52
C ASP A 50 1.41 2.50 6.20
N GLN A 51 0.20 2.65 5.64
CA GLN A 51 -0.98 1.93 6.10
C GLN A 51 -0.92 0.45 5.69
N ILE A 52 -0.35 0.17 4.53
CA ILE A 52 -0.21 -1.18 4.01
C ILE A 52 1.20 -1.70 4.26
N ARG A 53 1.30 -2.92 4.77
CA ARG A 53 2.53 -3.70 4.71
C ARG A 53 2.73 -4.23 3.29
N GLY A 54 3.13 -3.37 2.35
CA GLY A 54 3.20 -3.70 0.93
C GLY A 54 4.11 -4.89 0.59
N TYR A 55 5.00 -5.26 1.48
CA TYR A 55 5.83 -6.47 1.39
C TYR A 55 5.22 -7.70 2.09
N ASP A 56 3.94 -7.68 2.47
CA ASP A 56 3.25 -8.87 2.97
C ASP A 56 3.22 -9.97 1.90
N PRO A 57 3.41 -11.24 2.27
CA PRO A 57 3.32 -12.36 1.33
C PRO A 57 2.03 -12.43 0.50
N ALA A 58 0.95 -11.84 0.98
CA ALA A 58 -0.31 -11.76 0.24
C ALA A 58 -0.18 -10.98 -1.09
N TYR A 59 0.81 -10.08 -1.19
CA TYR A 59 1.09 -9.27 -2.37
C TYR A 59 2.27 -9.78 -3.20
N ILE A 60 2.73 -11.02 -2.97
CA ILE A 60 3.95 -11.59 -3.54
C ILE A 60 3.99 -11.54 -5.07
N ASP A 61 2.83 -11.59 -5.72
CA ASP A 61 2.70 -11.60 -7.17
C ASP A 61 2.74 -10.21 -7.81
N THR A 62 2.45 -9.17 -7.02
CA THR A 62 2.43 -7.78 -7.49
C THR A 62 3.44 -6.90 -6.78
N PHE A 63 4.21 -7.46 -5.85
CA PHE A 63 5.18 -6.73 -5.06
C PHE A 63 6.13 -5.88 -5.91
N LEU A 64 6.31 -4.62 -5.51
CA LEU A 64 7.28 -3.69 -6.06
C LEU A 64 8.30 -3.35 -4.96
N ARG A 65 9.57 -3.61 -5.21
CA ARG A 65 10.63 -3.15 -4.32
C ARG A 65 10.82 -1.64 -4.41
N ARG A 66 10.74 -1.12 -5.65
CA ARG A 66 10.89 0.31 -5.98
C ARG A 66 9.83 0.74 -6.98
N ARG A 67 9.50 2.03 -6.95
CA ARG A 67 8.64 2.61 -7.99
C ARG A 67 9.30 2.47 -9.35
N GLY A 68 8.52 2.05 -10.35
CA GLY A 68 8.98 1.87 -11.73
C GLY A 68 9.64 0.52 -12.02
N GLU A 69 9.68 -0.41 -11.07
CA GLU A 69 10.04 -1.80 -11.33
C GLU A 69 8.86 -2.58 -11.91
N GLN A 70 9.19 -3.72 -12.51
CA GLN A 70 8.17 -4.67 -12.97
C GLN A 70 7.63 -5.43 -11.75
N PRO A 71 6.30 -5.47 -11.55
CA PRO A 71 5.70 -6.17 -10.41
C PRO A 71 6.11 -7.63 -10.33
N GLY A 72 6.31 -8.11 -9.11
CA GLY A 72 6.60 -9.52 -8.84
C GLY A 72 7.99 -10.00 -9.25
N THR A 73 8.87 -9.14 -9.79
CA THR A 73 10.23 -9.51 -10.22
C THR A 73 11.22 -9.60 -9.07
N HIS A 74 10.93 -8.93 -7.97
CA HIS A 74 11.74 -8.98 -6.75
C HIS A 74 10.91 -9.48 -5.57
N ILE A 75 11.59 -10.00 -4.57
CA ILE A 75 10.98 -10.40 -3.31
C ILE A 75 11.97 -10.16 -2.17
N ARG A 76 11.48 -9.70 -1.03
CA ARG A 76 12.30 -9.63 0.18
C ARG A 76 12.47 -11.02 0.78
N ALA A 77 13.66 -11.33 1.30
CA ALA A 77 13.93 -12.61 1.96
C ALA A 77 12.93 -12.92 3.08
N VAL A 78 12.57 -11.91 3.88
CA VAL A 78 11.55 -12.05 4.94
C VAL A 78 10.18 -12.42 4.36
N THR A 79 9.77 -11.80 3.26
CA THR A 79 8.50 -12.10 2.58
C THR A 79 8.49 -13.53 2.05
N GLU A 80 9.62 -14.00 1.51
CA GLU A 80 9.74 -15.38 1.02
C GLU A 80 9.63 -16.40 2.15
N ILE A 81 10.29 -16.15 3.28
CA ILE A 81 10.21 -17.00 4.47
C ILE A 81 8.77 -17.04 5.00
N GLU A 82 8.14 -15.88 5.16
CA GLU A 82 6.75 -15.80 5.62
C GLU A 82 5.78 -16.48 4.64
N ALA A 83 5.98 -16.34 3.33
CA ALA A 83 5.17 -17.01 2.33
C ALA A 83 5.23 -18.54 2.50
N LYS A 84 6.44 -19.09 2.71
CA LYS A 84 6.63 -20.51 2.97
C LYS A 84 5.93 -20.97 4.25
N ILE A 85 6.07 -20.21 5.35
CA ILE A 85 5.42 -20.51 6.63
C ILE A 85 3.89 -20.48 6.49
N ARG A 86 3.34 -19.49 5.79
CA ARG A 86 1.90 -19.31 5.59
C ARG A 86 1.32 -20.17 4.45
N GLY A 87 2.16 -20.96 3.76
CA GLY A 87 1.73 -21.78 2.62
C GLY A 87 1.27 -20.99 1.40
N ILE A 88 1.67 -19.72 1.29
CA ILE A 88 1.32 -18.84 0.17
C ILE A 88 2.24 -19.18 -1.01
N LYS A 89 1.63 -19.53 -2.14
CA LYS A 89 2.34 -19.87 -3.38
C LYS A 89 2.24 -18.71 -4.36
N ARG A 90 3.36 -18.44 -5.04
CA ARG A 90 3.36 -17.52 -6.17
C ARG A 90 2.54 -18.08 -7.33
N HIS A 91 1.94 -17.18 -8.07
CA HIS A 91 1.33 -17.52 -9.34
C HIS A 91 2.41 -18.01 -10.32
N PRO A 92 2.18 -19.07 -11.13
CA PRO A 92 3.18 -19.62 -12.04
C PRO A 92 3.83 -18.59 -12.97
N PHE A 93 3.07 -17.60 -13.45
CA PHE A 93 3.57 -16.54 -14.32
C PHE A 93 4.56 -15.62 -13.60
N THR A 94 4.25 -15.18 -12.38
CA THR A 94 5.15 -14.31 -11.63
C THR A 94 6.39 -15.07 -11.14
N LYS A 95 6.27 -16.37 -10.91
CA LYS A 95 7.41 -17.23 -10.64
C LYS A 95 8.38 -17.28 -11.83
N ALA A 96 7.87 -17.42 -13.04
CA ALA A 96 8.70 -17.44 -14.26
C ALA A 96 9.45 -16.11 -14.47
N LEU A 97 8.93 -14.98 -14.02
CA LEU A 97 9.60 -13.68 -14.10
C LEU A 97 10.85 -13.60 -13.19
N LEU A 98 10.84 -14.29 -12.05
CA LEU A 98 12.00 -14.34 -11.15
C LEU A 98 13.17 -15.16 -11.71
N GLU A 99 12.87 -16.10 -12.60
CA GLU A 99 13.87 -16.98 -13.21
C GLU A 99 14.59 -16.28 -14.39
N GLN A 100 14.10 -15.10 -14.81
CA GLN A 100 14.78 -14.28 -15.80
C GLN A 100 15.88 -13.46 -15.13
N PRO A 101 17.11 -13.44 -15.69
CA PRO A 101 18.17 -12.61 -15.14
C PRO A 101 17.73 -11.14 -15.16
N PRO A 102 18.01 -10.36 -14.09
CA PRO A 102 17.69 -8.95 -14.06
C PRO A 102 18.38 -8.23 -15.22
N THR A 103 17.60 -7.47 -15.97
CA THR A 103 18.09 -6.72 -17.15
C THR A 103 18.85 -5.44 -16.79
N ASP A 104 18.99 -5.12 -15.51
CA ASP A 104 19.64 -3.91 -15.01
C ASP A 104 20.67 -4.24 -13.92
N ASP A 105 21.93 -3.92 -14.16
CA ASP A 105 23.07 -4.12 -13.24
C ASP A 105 22.99 -3.26 -11.95
N ASN A 106 21.98 -2.43 -11.79
CA ASN A 106 21.83 -1.47 -10.69
C ASN A 106 21.23 -2.03 -9.40
N TRP A 107 20.86 -3.32 -9.37
CA TRP A 107 20.22 -3.92 -8.19
C TRP A 107 21.18 -4.30 -7.06
N MET A 108 22.49 -4.33 -7.33
CA MET A 108 23.50 -4.76 -6.35
C MET A 108 23.84 -3.72 -5.28
N ILE A 109 23.34 -2.49 -5.34
CA ILE A 109 23.87 -1.39 -4.49
C ILE A 109 23.06 -1.17 -3.19
N ASP A 110 21.91 -1.80 -3.03
CA ASP A 110 21.18 -1.69 -1.77
C ASP A 110 21.44 -2.90 -0.88
N GLY A 111 22.61 -2.87 -0.27
CA GLY A 111 22.95 -3.71 0.88
C GLY A 111 21.93 -3.54 1.99
N ILE A 112 21.69 -4.64 2.66
CA ILE A 112 20.93 -4.76 3.89
C ILE A 112 21.18 -3.54 4.80
N GLY A 113 20.14 -2.77 5.05
CA GLY A 113 20.01 -1.95 6.24
C GLY A 113 20.97 -0.78 6.39
N THR A 114 20.80 0.28 5.62
CA THR A 114 21.14 1.63 6.09
C THR A 114 20.09 2.62 5.61
N ASP A 115 19.32 3.13 6.55
CA ASP A 115 18.44 4.28 6.40
C ASP A 115 19.25 5.56 6.23
N SER A 116 20.04 5.65 5.18
CA SER A 116 20.67 6.90 4.79
C SER A 116 20.28 7.23 3.37
N PRO A 117 19.56 8.32 3.15
CA PRO A 117 19.23 8.78 1.81
C PRO A 117 20.51 9.26 1.13
N LYS A 118 21.24 8.39 0.44
CA LYS A 118 22.23 8.87 -0.54
C LYS A 118 21.44 9.59 -1.62
N LEU A 119 21.70 10.88 -1.75
CA LEU A 119 21.22 11.74 -2.83
C LEU A 119 21.56 11.11 -4.18
N VAL A 120 20.67 10.27 -4.66
CA VAL A 120 20.65 9.88 -6.07
C VAL A 120 20.24 11.12 -6.83
N LYS A 121 21.11 11.59 -7.73
CA LYS A 121 20.79 12.67 -8.66
C LYS A 121 19.46 12.33 -9.33
N ARG A 122 18.43 13.04 -8.89
CA ARG A 122 17.07 12.93 -9.38
C ARG A 122 17.07 13.33 -10.84
N ASN A 123 17.10 12.37 -11.74
CA ASN A 123 16.71 12.64 -13.12
C ASN A 123 15.24 13.06 -13.08
N LYS A 124 15.03 14.33 -13.36
CA LYS A 124 13.77 15.07 -13.20
C LYS A 124 12.62 14.57 -14.10
N ARG A 125 12.73 13.36 -14.69
CA ARG A 125 11.77 12.81 -15.67
C ARG A 125 11.10 11.50 -15.28
N ASP A 126 11.44 10.88 -14.16
CA ASP A 126 10.76 9.64 -13.71
C ASP A 126 9.63 9.97 -12.71
N GLY A 127 8.81 10.92 -13.08
CA GLY A 127 7.50 11.13 -12.49
C GLY A 127 6.56 9.96 -12.80
N ARG A 128 5.39 10.00 -12.21
CA ARG A 128 4.28 9.02 -12.24
C ARG A 128 4.15 8.13 -13.50
N ASN A 129 4.56 8.63 -14.67
CA ASN A 129 4.49 7.92 -15.97
C ASN A 129 5.43 6.70 -16.07
N GLY A 130 6.58 6.67 -15.38
CA GLY A 130 7.51 5.54 -15.49
C GLY A 130 6.97 4.25 -14.88
N SER A 131 6.26 4.36 -13.76
CA SER A 131 5.66 3.19 -13.08
C SER A 131 4.45 2.63 -13.84
N ALA A 132 3.60 3.50 -14.38
CA ALA A 132 2.45 3.10 -15.18
C ALA A 132 2.89 2.36 -16.45
N ASN A 133 3.87 2.90 -17.18
CA ASN A 133 4.39 2.27 -18.40
C ASN A 133 4.99 0.88 -18.15
N LYS A 134 5.60 0.64 -17.00
CA LYS A 134 6.16 -0.69 -16.67
C LYS A 134 5.08 -1.68 -16.21
N LEU A 135 4.04 -1.24 -15.55
CA LEU A 135 2.85 -2.05 -15.26
C LEU A 135 2.15 -2.49 -16.56
N GLU A 136 2.01 -1.58 -17.53
CA GLU A 136 1.47 -1.91 -18.84
C GLU A 136 2.37 -2.90 -19.61
N SER A 137 3.70 -2.72 -19.57
CA SER A 137 4.65 -3.65 -20.16
C SER A 137 4.59 -5.04 -19.50
N TRP A 138 4.45 -5.10 -18.19
CA TRP A 138 4.25 -6.34 -17.45
C TRP A 138 2.93 -7.03 -17.84
N ALA A 139 1.85 -6.25 -17.93
CA ALA A 139 0.56 -6.76 -18.38
C ALA A 139 0.57 -7.26 -19.84
N GLN A 140 1.47 -6.72 -20.67
CA GLN A 140 1.65 -7.17 -22.06
C GLN A 140 2.51 -8.44 -22.16
N SER A 141 3.48 -8.62 -21.28
CA SER A 141 4.37 -9.81 -21.24
C SER A 141 3.68 -11.04 -20.66
N ILE A 142 2.65 -10.83 -19.83
CA ILE A 142 1.75 -11.83 -19.30
C ILE A 142 0.45 -11.72 -20.09
N ASN A 143 -0.21 -12.85 -20.39
CA ASN A 143 -1.56 -12.80 -20.95
C ASN A 143 -2.41 -11.77 -20.18
N ARG A 144 -2.91 -10.74 -20.84
CA ARG A 144 -3.63 -9.60 -20.23
C ARG A 144 -4.71 -10.03 -19.26
N ALA A 145 -5.44 -11.11 -19.56
CA ALA A 145 -6.47 -11.64 -18.69
C ALA A 145 -5.90 -12.14 -17.34
N THR A 146 -4.75 -12.80 -17.37
CA THR A 146 -4.08 -13.31 -16.15
C THR A 146 -3.52 -12.16 -15.31
N ALA A 147 -2.90 -11.16 -15.96
CA ALA A 147 -2.40 -9.96 -15.26
C ALA A 147 -3.54 -9.20 -14.59
N ALA A 148 -4.66 -9.02 -15.28
CA ALA A 148 -5.86 -8.38 -14.74
C ALA A 148 -6.36 -9.13 -13.50
N THR A 149 -6.49 -10.46 -13.57
CA THR A 149 -6.93 -11.28 -12.44
C THR A 149 -6.01 -11.15 -11.22
N ILE A 150 -4.70 -11.13 -11.43
CA ILE A 150 -3.70 -10.95 -10.34
C ILE A 150 -3.85 -9.56 -9.71
N LEU A 151 -3.95 -8.52 -10.52
CA LEU A 151 -4.14 -7.15 -10.05
C LEU A 151 -5.47 -6.96 -9.33
N ASP A 152 -6.56 -7.51 -9.86
CA ASP A 152 -7.89 -7.44 -9.24
C ASP A 152 -7.90 -8.15 -7.88
N SER A 153 -7.25 -9.31 -7.78
CA SER A 153 -7.04 -10.00 -6.50
C SER A 153 -6.27 -9.12 -5.51
N THR A 154 -5.25 -8.40 -5.99
CA THR A 154 -4.47 -7.49 -5.13
C THR A 154 -5.30 -6.27 -4.72
N ARG A 155 -6.07 -5.66 -5.63
CA ARG A 155 -7.01 -4.56 -5.31
C ARG A 155 -8.01 -4.98 -4.23
N GLN A 156 -8.56 -6.18 -4.34
CA GLN A 156 -9.47 -6.69 -3.33
C GLN A 156 -8.80 -6.81 -1.97
N LYS A 157 -7.57 -7.34 -1.91
CA LYS A 157 -6.81 -7.44 -0.66
C LYS A 157 -6.50 -6.07 -0.05
N VAL A 158 -6.18 -5.07 -0.87
CA VAL A 158 -5.98 -3.68 -0.42
C VAL A 158 -7.29 -3.11 0.13
N ARG A 159 -8.40 -3.32 -0.57
CA ARG A 159 -9.74 -2.91 -0.11
C ARG A 159 -10.09 -3.55 1.22
N ASP A 160 -9.82 -4.85 1.39
CA ASP A 160 -10.09 -5.57 2.64
C ASP A 160 -9.23 -5.02 3.79
N THR A 161 -7.96 -4.69 3.52
CA THR A 161 -7.09 -4.03 4.50
C THR A 161 -7.65 -2.68 4.93
N PHE A 162 -8.07 -1.85 3.97
CA PHE A 162 -8.66 -0.54 4.26
C PHE A 162 -9.98 -0.67 5.03
N ALA A 163 -10.86 -1.57 4.60
CA ALA A 163 -12.12 -1.83 5.29
C ALA A 163 -11.92 -2.18 6.77
N ALA A 164 -10.91 -3.01 7.06
CA ALA A 164 -10.65 -3.46 8.41
C ALA A 164 -10.16 -2.33 9.32
N PHE A 165 -9.11 -1.59 8.95
CA PHE A 165 -8.58 -0.55 9.84
C PHE A 165 -9.42 0.74 9.84
N LEU A 166 -10.17 1.01 8.79
CA LEU A 166 -11.13 2.14 8.75
C LEU A 166 -12.40 1.83 9.55
N GLY A 167 -12.72 0.57 9.83
CA GLY A 167 -13.95 0.15 10.51
C GLY A 167 -14.31 1.04 11.70
N PRO A 168 -13.43 1.26 12.68
CA PRO A 168 -13.73 2.12 13.84
C PRO A 168 -14.06 3.57 13.48
N ALA A 169 -13.43 4.15 12.45
CA ALA A 169 -13.71 5.50 11.98
C ALA A 169 -15.08 5.59 11.29
N LEU A 170 -15.40 4.58 10.48
CA LEU A 170 -16.67 4.47 9.75
C LEU A 170 -17.84 4.30 10.73
N GLU A 171 -17.70 3.42 11.71
CA GLU A 171 -18.71 3.22 12.77
C GLU A 171 -18.94 4.50 13.58
N ALA A 172 -17.86 5.22 13.91
CA ALA A 172 -17.93 6.51 14.58
C ALA A 172 -18.38 7.66 13.67
N ARG A 173 -18.52 7.44 12.36
CA ARG A 173 -18.84 8.43 11.33
C ARG A 173 -17.87 9.63 11.31
N ILE A 174 -16.60 9.37 11.59
CA ILE A 174 -15.56 10.40 11.58
C ILE A 174 -14.96 10.46 10.17
N PRO A 175 -14.88 11.67 9.56
CA PRO A 175 -14.23 11.84 8.27
C PRO A 175 -12.75 11.54 8.38
N PHE A 176 -12.17 11.08 7.27
CA PHE A 176 -10.75 10.79 7.21
C PHE A 176 -10.14 11.24 5.88
N ALA A 177 -8.83 11.49 5.92
CA ALA A 177 -8.00 11.67 4.75
C ALA A 177 -6.78 10.75 4.84
N ALA A 178 -6.24 10.35 3.70
CA ALA A 178 -5.06 9.50 3.64
C ALA A 178 -4.00 10.06 2.70
N THR A 179 -2.74 9.86 3.05
CA THR A 179 -1.59 10.06 2.17
C THR A 179 -0.71 8.80 2.24
N TYR A 180 0.33 8.71 1.43
CA TYR A 180 1.05 7.47 1.18
C TYR A 180 2.50 7.56 1.65
N GLY A 181 2.97 6.51 2.28
CA GLY A 181 4.36 6.30 2.62
C GLY A 181 5.11 5.46 1.58
N ASN A 182 6.26 4.97 1.97
CA ASN A 182 7.13 4.21 1.08
C ASN A 182 6.76 2.72 0.99
N HIS A 183 5.91 2.21 1.87
CA HIS A 183 5.45 0.82 1.85
C HIS A 183 4.11 0.64 1.13
N ASP A 184 3.27 1.66 1.06
CA ASP A 184 1.93 1.52 0.50
C ASP A 184 1.94 1.06 -0.96
N PHE A 185 2.79 1.66 -1.83
CA PHE A 185 2.88 1.26 -3.23
C PHE A 185 3.50 -0.13 -3.45
N GLN A 186 4.19 -0.68 -2.45
CA GLN A 186 4.90 -1.94 -2.60
C GLN A 186 3.98 -3.15 -2.80
N CYS A 187 2.70 -3.03 -2.45
CA CYS A 187 1.70 -4.05 -2.77
C CYS A 187 1.44 -4.19 -4.29
N GLY A 188 1.91 -3.24 -5.11
CA GLY A 188 1.71 -3.22 -6.56
C GLY A 188 0.52 -2.37 -7.02
N ILE A 189 -0.29 -1.86 -6.10
CA ILE A 189 -1.35 -0.89 -6.38
C ILE A 189 -0.79 0.51 -6.10
N LEU A 190 -0.82 1.37 -7.11
CA LEU A 190 -0.24 2.71 -7.01
C LEU A 190 -1.18 3.68 -6.28
N ALA A 191 -0.65 4.84 -5.89
CA ALA A 191 -1.37 5.81 -5.08
C ALA A 191 -2.71 6.24 -5.69
N ASP A 192 -2.75 6.46 -7.00
CA ASP A 192 -3.96 6.90 -7.69
C ASP A 192 -5.09 5.82 -7.58
N GLU A 193 -4.73 4.54 -7.75
CA GLU A 193 -5.67 3.43 -7.57
C GLU A 193 -6.05 3.22 -6.09
N GLN A 194 -5.12 3.46 -5.17
CA GLN A 194 -5.43 3.40 -3.73
C GLN A 194 -6.36 4.54 -3.31
N ASP A 195 -6.22 5.74 -3.91
CA ASP A 195 -7.16 6.84 -3.72
C ASP A 195 -8.56 6.47 -4.19
N ASP A 196 -8.69 5.79 -5.33
CA ASP A 196 -9.97 5.29 -5.81
C ASP A 196 -10.61 4.34 -4.80
N ILE A 197 -9.82 3.42 -4.22
CA ILE A 197 -10.30 2.50 -3.18
C ILE A 197 -10.70 3.26 -1.91
N TYR A 198 -9.92 4.26 -1.44
CA TYR A 198 -10.28 5.05 -0.27
C TYR A 198 -11.59 5.81 -0.47
N ARG A 199 -11.83 6.32 -1.67
CA ARG A 199 -13.08 7.05 -2.01
C ARG A 199 -14.33 6.16 -2.02
N GLU A 200 -14.18 4.84 -2.05
CA GLU A 200 -15.31 3.93 -1.86
C GLU A 200 -15.89 3.98 -0.43
N PHE A 201 -15.08 4.39 0.55
CA PHE A 201 -15.52 4.46 1.95
C PHE A 201 -16.11 5.81 2.30
N SER A 202 -17.25 5.78 3.00
CA SER A 202 -17.95 6.99 3.42
C SER A 202 -17.07 7.83 4.36
N GLY A 203 -17.04 9.15 4.14
CA GLY A 203 -16.23 10.06 4.95
C GLY A 203 -14.82 10.29 4.45
N CYS A 204 -14.41 9.66 3.35
CA CYS A 204 -13.14 9.96 2.69
C CYS A 204 -13.11 11.42 2.20
N MET A 205 -12.03 12.13 2.53
CA MET A 205 -11.80 13.53 2.16
C MET A 205 -10.71 13.69 1.08
N ASN A 206 -10.16 12.59 0.57
CA ASN A 206 -9.18 12.68 -0.51
C ASN A 206 -9.83 13.32 -1.75
N PRO A 207 -9.13 14.23 -2.43
CA PRO A 207 -9.66 14.88 -3.64
C PRO A 207 -9.90 13.87 -4.77
N VAL A 208 -10.80 14.23 -5.68
CA VAL A 208 -11.08 13.48 -6.92
C VAL A 208 -10.05 13.85 -7.99
#